data_371d1ed0a5c63932357f7efc2ccfcdeb
#
_entry.id   371d1ed0a5c63932357f7efc2ccfcdeb
#
_cell.length_a   1.000
_cell.length_b   1.000
_cell.length_c   1.000
_cell.angle_alpha   90.00
_cell.angle_beta   90.00
_cell.angle_gamma   90.00
#
_symmetry.space_group_name_H-M   'P 1'
#
loop_
_entity.id
_entity.type
_entity.pdbx_description
1 polymer ?
#
loop_
_entity_poly.entity_id
_entity_poly.type
_entity_poly.pdbx_seq_one_letter_code
_entity_poly.pdbx_strand_id
1 'polypeptide(L)'
;MGVREVNPSXGNVGAWLXGGGVGGXLSFTDHLLVHDGVDPLSPWAASAWSINEAGNELTLTIREDLKINTPEAFAGDDFGYIQAEDVAWNMNQQNAVVNPSLGAAIGAQLGATFAECNAVETYVVKCPMITDIFWGIPISEXDINDTSVTLYSKKAFDQKGXATDFVPVGSGPWTVGEWKTEDRGTIHAVPDHWADPPHIGKFIVVQVPDTTSRMAMMQTGEIDLGNIDFGKFRELESKGLVFLTTMSEKDTMTLSAIWPGNLWTDLNAKIASKNLKEGXSDEAAITPWLSPVYEADYPWIGCPWESKCPXTDNDNPAGMSDMEQARLVRWGLSHAIDRQGIVDVLQAGLGTPIYQELMGPKFPGWRPDRTVTAAMVKASHEKYSGXSETQAAEVLGPGTDWIEYTEYDNAAEPNHEWPWLIDTDLDEANRLLDLAGYPVGSDGVRFEIKMNKYACETGDVCLEXAXAVAAGWEELGVKVTMLTEEYGAVVVPRMRDRTQPWPVVKNCSVETANYPFDWPPPSADSTFSRPAWGCSFENRFLDYMYMEINGSRDKAKREGLHLDMVDYYYYWQLYSGMVQPPRGVAANPKTVVSWNSRSTAAGFWGRPQHIMPVK
;
A
#
# COMPACT_ATOMS: atom_id res chain seq x y z
N MET A 1 -23.38 -13.12 -0.06
CA MET A 1 -22.22 -12.80 0.81
C MET A 1 -22.58 -11.75 1.83
N GLY A 2 -22.19 -11.98 3.09
CA GLY A 2 -22.39 -11.00 4.17
C GLY A 2 -21.13 -10.17 4.37
N VAL A 3 -21.27 -8.86 4.41
CA VAL A 3 -20.15 -7.94 4.57
C VAL A 3 -20.45 -6.95 5.71
N ARG A 4 -19.40 -6.29 6.21
CA ARG A 4 -19.55 -5.29 7.26
C ARG A 4 -20.30 -4.06 6.74
N GLU A 5 -20.02 -3.68 5.52
CA GLU A 5 -20.59 -2.47 4.93
C GLU A 5 -20.82 -2.64 3.44
N VAL A 6 -21.94 -2.14 2.94
CA VAL A 6 -22.21 -2.05 1.51
C VAL A 6 -21.98 -0.60 1.08
N ASN A 7 -20.92 -0.40 0.35
CA ASN A 7 -20.47 0.94 -0.06
C ASN A 7 -21.45 1.63 -1.02
N PRO A 8 -21.45 2.96 -1.08
CA PRO A 8 -22.41 3.73 -1.90
C PRO A 8 -22.19 3.64 -3.40
N SER A 9 -21.06 3.22 -3.88
CA SER A 9 -20.79 3.32 -5.30
C SER A 9 -20.33 2.01 -5.95
N UNK A 10 -20.80 1.87 -6.94
CA UNK A 10 -20.40 0.89 -7.62
C UNK A 10 -19.29 1.16 -8.41
N GLY A 11 -18.76 2.12 -8.45
CA GLY A 11 -17.54 2.48 -9.06
C GLY A 11 -17.55 2.93 -10.48
N ASN A 12 -17.72 4.17 -10.64
CA ASN A 12 -17.41 4.84 -11.89
C ASN A 12 -16.17 5.70 -11.64
N VAL A 13 -15.75 6.42 -12.66
CA VAL A 13 -14.64 7.38 -12.60
C VAL A 13 -14.82 8.34 -11.41
N GLY A 14 -16.03 8.85 -11.22
CA GLY A 14 -16.33 9.71 -10.07
C GLY A 14 -16.17 9.01 -8.73
N ALA A 15 -16.46 7.73 -8.66
CA ALA A 15 -16.37 6.95 -7.44
C ALA A 15 -14.92 6.66 -7.05
N TRP A 16 -14.02 6.73 -7.98
CA TRP A 16 -12.60 6.54 -7.65
C TRP A 16 -12.04 7.63 -6.77
N LEU A 17 -12.71 8.77 -6.83
CA LEU A 17 -12.29 9.88 -5.97
C LEU A 17 -12.35 9.49 -4.49
N UNK A 18 -13.22 8.55 -4.37
CA UNK A 18 -13.29 8.14 -3.13
C UNK A 18 -12.39 7.12 -2.67
N GLY A 19 -11.62 6.81 -3.31
CA GLY A 19 -10.68 5.78 -3.05
C GLY A 19 -11.27 4.40 -2.80
N GLY A 20 -11.19 3.60 -3.79
CA GLY A 20 -11.56 2.21 -3.65
C GLY A 20 -12.97 1.92 -4.11
N GLY A 21 -13.21 2.17 -5.35
CA GLY A 21 -14.46 1.77 -5.94
C GLY A 21 -14.61 0.26 -5.93
N VAL A 22 -15.77 -0.19 -5.54
CA VAL A 22 -16.15 -1.61 -5.58
C VAL A 22 -16.13 -2.11 -7.03
N GLY A 23 -16.14 -1.20 -7.98
CA GLY A 23 -16.18 -1.51 -9.41
C GLY A 23 -15.08 -2.46 -9.90
N GLY A 24 -13.92 -2.19 -9.51
CA GLY A 24 -12.77 -3.07 -9.83
C GLY A 24 -12.90 -4.47 -9.22
N UNK A 25 -13.26 -4.42 -8.18
CA UNK A 25 -13.35 -5.59 -7.47
C UNK A 25 -14.43 -6.45 -7.89
N LEU A 26 -15.42 -5.94 -8.21
CA LEU A 26 -16.57 -6.66 -8.67
C LEU A 26 -16.54 -6.94 -10.17
N SER A 27 -15.51 -6.51 -10.87
CA SER A 27 -15.26 -6.86 -12.28
C SER A 27 -16.38 -6.42 -13.23
N PHE A 28 -16.86 -5.18 -13.08
CA PHE A 28 -17.77 -4.59 -14.06
C PHE A 28 -17.03 -4.21 -15.34
N THR A 29 -15.74 -4.07 -15.24
CA THR A 29 -14.88 -3.65 -16.34
C THR A 29 -13.79 -4.68 -16.55
N ASP A 30 -13.26 -4.74 -17.76
CA ASP A 30 -11.98 -5.39 -17.98
C ASP A 30 -10.85 -4.41 -17.60
N HIS A 31 -9.70 -4.96 -17.35
CA HIS A 31 -8.48 -4.20 -17.10
C HIS A 31 -7.56 -4.35 -18.32
N LEU A 32 -6.58 -3.46 -18.42
CA LEU A 32 -5.68 -3.50 -19.58
C LEU A 32 -4.83 -4.75 -19.61
N LEU A 33 -4.27 -5.09 -18.47
CA LEU A 33 -3.32 -6.21 -18.33
C LEU A 33 -3.75 -7.06 -17.14
N VAL A 34 -3.16 -8.23 -17.02
CA VAL A 34 -3.44 -9.13 -15.89
C VAL A 34 -2.13 -9.66 -15.33
N HIS A 35 -2.11 -9.82 -14.02
CA HIS A 35 -0.99 -10.36 -13.29
C HIS A 35 -1.51 -11.47 -12.37
N ASP A 36 -0.88 -12.62 -12.41
CA ASP A 36 -1.36 -13.76 -11.61
C ASP A 36 -0.67 -13.90 -10.26
N GLY A 37 0.18 -12.94 -9.92
CA GLY A 37 0.93 -12.96 -8.68
C GLY A 37 2.25 -13.71 -8.77
N VAL A 38 2.52 -14.35 -9.88
CA VAL A 38 3.72 -15.16 -10.07
C VAL A 38 4.50 -14.67 -11.29
N ASP A 39 3.84 -14.59 -12.41
CA ASP A 39 4.47 -14.24 -13.68
C ASP A 39 4.33 -12.75 -13.99
N PRO A 40 5.11 -12.25 -14.94
CA PRO A 40 4.98 -10.86 -15.38
C PRO A 40 3.58 -10.57 -15.92
N LEU A 41 3.30 -9.28 -16.06
CA LEU A 41 2.06 -8.82 -16.66
C LEU A 41 1.80 -9.49 -18.00
N SER A 42 0.56 -9.89 -18.19
CA SER A 42 0.10 -10.54 -19.40
C SER A 42 -0.99 -9.71 -20.07
N PRO A 43 -1.15 -9.84 -21.38
CA PRO A 43 -2.24 -9.16 -22.09
C PRO A 43 -3.61 -9.53 -21.56
N TRP A 44 -4.53 -8.56 -21.55
CA TRP A 44 -5.94 -8.77 -21.24
C TRP A 44 -6.75 -7.92 -22.20
N ALA A 45 -7.36 -6.79 -21.76
CA ALA A 45 -8.03 -5.89 -22.70
C ALA A 45 -7.05 -5.29 -23.72
N ALA A 46 -5.83 -5.02 -23.28
CA ALA A 46 -4.74 -4.74 -24.21
C ALA A 46 -4.17 -6.08 -24.67
N SER A 47 -4.31 -6.38 -25.96
CA SER A 47 -3.78 -7.61 -26.54
C SER A 47 -2.26 -7.57 -26.68
N ALA A 48 -1.69 -6.36 -26.72
CA ALA A 48 -0.24 -6.15 -26.77
C ALA A 48 0.08 -4.79 -26.21
N TRP A 49 1.30 -4.65 -25.72
CA TRP A 49 1.81 -3.35 -25.27
C TRP A 49 3.31 -3.31 -25.48
N SER A 50 3.82 -2.09 -25.69
CA SER A 50 5.24 -1.90 -25.87
C SER A 50 5.64 -0.48 -25.48
N ILE A 51 6.88 -0.34 -25.04
CA ILE A 51 7.49 0.97 -24.82
C ILE A 51 8.56 1.12 -25.90
N ASN A 52 8.61 2.27 -26.53
CA ASN A 52 9.55 2.51 -27.63
C ASN A 52 11.01 2.46 -27.13
N GLU A 53 11.95 2.40 -28.06
CA GLU A 53 13.36 2.27 -27.73
C GLU A 53 13.89 3.44 -26.88
N ALA A 54 13.35 4.62 -27.10
CA ALA A 54 13.73 5.80 -26.34
C ALA A 54 13.16 5.80 -24.90
N GLY A 55 12.20 4.92 -24.60
CA GLY A 55 11.60 4.86 -23.27
C GLY A 55 10.60 5.96 -22.97
N ASN A 56 10.12 6.65 -24.00
CA ASN A 56 9.28 7.83 -23.79
C ASN A 56 7.88 7.74 -24.42
N GLU A 57 7.47 6.55 -24.84
CA GLU A 57 6.11 6.37 -25.38
C GLU A 57 5.64 4.94 -25.16
N LEU A 58 4.51 4.80 -24.50
CA LEU A 58 3.80 3.52 -24.35
C LEU A 58 2.78 3.39 -25.49
N THR A 59 2.76 2.25 -26.16
CA THR A 59 1.73 1.90 -27.14
C THR A 59 0.93 0.70 -26.62
N LEU A 60 -0.39 0.83 -26.66
CA LEU A 60 -1.31 -0.26 -26.28
C LEU A 60 -2.14 -0.62 -27.51
N THR A 61 -2.23 -1.91 -27.81
CA THR A 61 -3.13 -2.44 -28.83
C THR A 61 -4.32 -3.09 -28.13
N ILE A 62 -5.52 -2.63 -28.43
CA ILE A 62 -6.73 -3.03 -27.70
C ILE A 62 -7.45 -4.12 -28.50
N ARG A 63 -8.00 -5.10 -27.81
CA ARG A 63 -8.81 -6.16 -28.40
C ARG A 63 -10.04 -5.56 -29.08
N GLU A 64 -10.45 -6.18 -30.18
CA GLU A 64 -11.60 -5.70 -30.95
C GLU A 64 -12.94 -6.30 -30.51
N ASP A 65 -12.90 -7.26 -29.60
CA ASP A 65 -14.08 -8.03 -29.19
C ASP A 65 -14.56 -7.76 -27.75
N LEU A 66 -14.20 -6.62 -27.18
CA LEU A 66 -14.60 -6.24 -25.82
C LEU A 66 -15.98 -5.58 -25.84
N LYS A 67 -17.01 -6.42 -25.90
CA LYS A 67 -18.38 -5.91 -25.92
C LYS A 67 -18.75 -5.26 -24.59
N ILE A 68 -19.32 -4.06 -24.65
CA ILE A 68 -19.79 -3.36 -23.48
C ILE A 68 -21.14 -3.94 -23.07
N ASN A 69 -21.26 -4.29 -21.81
CA ASN A 69 -22.48 -4.92 -21.28
C ASN A 69 -23.41 -3.83 -20.73
N THR A 70 -24.70 -3.94 -21.06
CA THR A 70 -25.68 -2.94 -20.65
C THR A 70 -26.31 -3.36 -19.33
N PRO A 71 -26.12 -2.61 -18.24
CA PRO A 71 -26.78 -2.90 -16.97
C PRO A 71 -28.31 -2.76 -17.08
N GLU A 72 -29.04 -3.44 -16.20
CA GLU A 72 -30.49 -3.41 -16.18
C GLU A 72 -31.06 -1.98 -16.16
N ALA A 73 -30.44 -1.09 -15.43
CA ALA A 73 -30.89 0.30 -15.31
C ALA A 73 -30.87 1.07 -16.64
N PHE A 74 -30.09 0.57 -17.61
CA PHE A 74 -29.99 1.18 -18.94
C PHE A 74 -30.52 0.24 -20.03
N ALA A 75 -31.41 -0.66 -19.67
CA ALA A 75 -31.94 -1.67 -20.61
C ALA A 75 -32.47 -1.01 -21.88
N GLY A 76 -32.11 -1.55 -23.02
CA GLY A 76 -32.48 -1.00 -24.31
C GLY A 76 -31.41 -0.14 -24.98
N ASP A 77 -30.39 0.26 -24.22
CA ASP A 77 -29.25 0.99 -24.80
C ASP A 77 -28.21 0.01 -25.36
N ASP A 78 -27.43 0.49 -26.30
CA ASP A 78 -26.30 -0.27 -26.86
C ASP A 78 -25.08 0.65 -26.88
N PHE A 79 -24.11 0.29 -26.07
CA PHE A 79 -22.88 1.08 -25.94
C PHE A 79 -21.74 0.58 -26.83
N GLY A 80 -21.97 -0.53 -27.55
CA GLY A 80 -20.98 -1.05 -28.52
C GLY A 80 -19.83 -1.79 -27.86
N TYR A 81 -18.63 -1.46 -28.25
CA TYR A 81 -17.40 -2.13 -27.83
C TYR A 81 -16.41 -1.12 -27.29
N ILE A 82 -15.58 -1.56 -26.34
CA ILE A 82 -14.45 -0.76 -25.84
C ILE A 82 -13.48 -0.55 -27.02
N GLN A 83 -13.06 0.68 -27.20
CA GLN A 83 -12.12 1.08 -28.24
C GLN A 83 -10.99 1.93 -27.63
N ALA A 84 -10.02 2.28 -28.44
CA ALA A 84 -8.88 3.10 -27.99
C ALA A 84 -9.33 4.42 -27.37
N GLU A 85 -10.42 5.00 -27.85
CA GLU A 85 -10.95 6.24 -27.29
C GLU A 85 -11.38 6.05 -25.83
N ASP A 86 -12.02 4.90 -25.52
CA ASP A 86 -12.39 4.61 -24.12
C ASP A 86 -11.15 4.49 -23.25
N VAL A 87 -10.14 3.77 -23.75
CA VAL A 87 -8.90 3.54 -22.98
C VAL A 87 -8.19 4.87 -22.72
N ALA A 88 -7.99 5.68 -23.77
CA ALA A 88 -7.33 6.98 -23.62
C ALA A 88 -8.11 7.87 -22.64
N TRP A 89 -9.43 7.89 -22.76
CA TRP A 89 -10.28 8.67 -21.86
C TRP A 89 -10.12 8.20 -20.40
N ASN A 90 -10.16 6.90 -20.16
CA ASN A 90 -10.01 6.37 -18.81
C ASN A 90 -8.63 6.68 -18.22
N MET A 91 -7.57 6.50 -19.02
CA MET A 91 -6.21 6.85 -18.59
C MET A 91 -6.13 8.33 -18.19
N ASN A 92 -6.69 9.19 -19.02
CA ASN A 92 -6.63 10.64 -18.80
C ASN A 92 -7.49 11.08 -17.62
N GLN A 93 -8.69 10.49 -17.47
CA GLN A 93 -9.55 10.81 -16.33
C GLN A 93 -8.91 10.41 -15.00
N GLN A 94 -8.10 9.36 -15.02
CA GLN A 94 -7.45 8.85 -13.82
C GLN A 94 -6.09 9.47 -13.56
N ASN A 95 -5.58 10.27 -14.46
CA ASN A 95 -4.25 10.89 -14.35
C ASN A 95 -4.37 12.26 -13.68
N ALA A 96 -3.77 12.43 -12.51
CA ALA A 96 -3.93 13.67 -11.72
C ALA A 96 -3.34 14.91 -12.37
N VAL A 97 -2.42 14.76 -13.33
CA VAL A 97 -1.87 15.91 -14.08
C VAL A 97 -2.84 16.34 -15.17
N VAL A 98 -3.42 15.37 -15.88
CA VAL A 98 -4.38 15.64 -16.96
C VAL A 98 -5.74 16.04 -16.37
N ASN A 99 -6.13 15.42 -15.26
CA ASN A 99 -7.40 15.72 -14.57
C ASN A 99 -7.10 16.08 -13.10
N PRO A 100 -6.72 17.32 -12.83
CA PRO A 100 -6.35 17.72 -11.47
C PRO A 100 -7.45 17.62 -10.42
N SER A 101 -8.69 17.42 -10.84
CA SER A 101 -9.79 17.24 -9.88
C SER A 101 -9.80 15.84 -9.25
N LEU A 102 -9.03 14.91 -9.81
CA LEU A 102 -8.99 13.55 -9.31
C LEU A 102 -8.23 13.49 -7.96
N GLY A 103 -8.85 12.87 -6.99
CA GLY A 103 -8.23 12.69 -5.68
C GLY A 103 -7.70 11.29 -5.39
N ALA A 104 -7.78 10.39 -6.35
CA ALA A 104 -7.38 9.00 -6.13
C ALA A 104 -5.86 8.84 -6.16
N ALA A 105 -5.38 7.86 -5.42
CA ALA A 105 -3.95 7.58 -5.31
C ALA A 105 -3.30 7.22 -6.65
N ILE A 106 -3.98 6.42 -7.45
CA ILE A 106 -3.49 6.02 -8.78
C ILE A 106 -3.20 7.23 -9.66
N GLY A 107 -3.93 8.32 -9.48
CA GLY A 107 -3.75 9.52 -10.30
C GLY A 107 -2.37 10.12 -10.19
N ALA A 108 -1.78 10.07 -8.99
CA ALA A 108 -0.43 10.58 -8.79
C ALA A 108 0.61 9.73 -9.55
N GLN A 109 0.43 8.42 -9.54
CA GLN A 109 1.34 7.51 -10.26
C GLN A 109 1.23 7.72 -11.76
N LEU A 110 0.01 7.76 -12.28
CA LEU A 110 -0.19 7.99 -13.71
C LEU A 110 0.37 9.35 -14.12
N GLY A 111 0.13 10.39 -13.31
CA GLY A 111 0.62 11.73 -13.60
C GLY A 111 2.13 11.87 -13.50
N ALA A 112 2.77 11.02 -12.71
CA ALA A 112 4.24 11.00 -12.61
C ALA A 112 4.89 10.35 -13.83
N THR A 113 4.11 9.54 -14.57
CA THR A 113 4.68 8.76 -15.67
C THR A 113 4.18 9.21 -17.04
N PHE A 114 2.89 9.50 -17.17
CA PHE A 114 2.28 9.73 -18.48
C PHE A 114 1.76 11.15 -18.64
N ALA A 115 1.98 11.72 -19.82
CA ALA A 115 1.24 12.87 -20.30
C ALA A 115 -0.11 12.36 -20.84
N GLU A 116 -0.83 13.23 -21.53
CA GLU A 116 -2.15 12.88 -22.06
C GLU A 116 -2.07 11.75 -23.09
N CYS A 117 -2.82 10.68 -22.86
CA CYS A 117 -2.91 9.56 -23.77
C CYS A 117 -3.88 9.87 -24.91
N ASN A 118 -3.62 9.31 -26.08
CA ASN A 118 -4.44 9.59 -27.27
C ASN A 118 -4.73 8.30 -28.04
N ALA A 119 -5.97 8.18 -28.50
CA ALA A 119 -6.34 7.14 -29.46
C ALA A 119 -5.80 7.59 -30.84
N VAL A 120 -4.87 6.82 -31.37
CA VAL A 120 -4.26 7.14 -32.68
C VAL A 120 -4.88 6.32 -33.81
N GLU A 121 -5.50 5.20 -33.47
CA GLU A 121 -6.33 4.38 -34.36
C GLU A 121 -7.47 3.81 -33.52
N THR A 122 -8.44 3.16 -34.18
CA THR A 122 -9.62 2.62 -33.48
C THR A 122 -9.24 1.75 -32.29
N TYR A 123 -8.13 1.01 -32.40
CA TYR A 123 -7.70 0.06 -31.37
C TYR A 123 -6.25 0.27 -30.94
N VAL A 124 -5.69 1.47 -31.16
CA VAL A 124 -4.32 1.76 -30.74
C VAL A 124 -4.28 3.05 -29.93
N VAL A 125 -3.72 2.96 -28.75
CA VAL A 125 -3.53 4.10 -27.83
C VAL A 125 -2.04 4.36 -27.70
N LYS A 126 -1.68 5.63 -27.69
CA LYS A 126 -0.31 6.06 -27.38
C LYS A 126 -0.32 7.02 -26.20
N CYS A 127 0.57 6.77 -25.25
CA CYS A 127 0.73 7.58 -24.05
C CYS A 127 2.17 8.06 -23.99
N PRO A 128 2.43 9.35 -24.21
CA PRO A 128 3.78 9.88 -24.02
C PRO A 128 4.19 9.72 -22.55
N MET A 129 5.42 9.29 -22.34
CA MET A 129 5.97 9.14 -20.99
C MET A 129 6.82 10.37 -20.68
N ILE A 130 6.58 10.95 -19.51
CA ILE A 130 7.28 12.18 -19.11
C ILE A 130 8.50 11.90 -18.25
N THR A 131 8.76 10.64 -17.98
CA THR A 131 9.97 10.21 -17.26
C THR A 131 10.60 9.05 -18.03
N ASP A 132 11.85 8.80 -17.75
CA ASP A 132 12.60 7.68 -18.36
C ASP A 132 12.34 6.36 -17.63
N ILE A 133 11.23 6.25 -16.95
CA ILE A 133 10.87 5.01 -16.26
C ILE A 133 10.52 3.97 -17.31
N PHE A 134 11.45 3.07 -17.52
CA PHE A 134 11.28 2.03 -18.52
C PHE A 134 10.28 0.97 -18.10
N TRP A 135 10.32 0.62 -16.84
CA TRP A 135 9.49 -0.45 -16.29
C TRP A 135 8.67 0.15 -15.17
N GLY A 136 7.62 0.79 -15.52
CA GLY A 136 6.91 1.62 -14.58
C GLY A 136 5.82 0.93 -13.78
N ILE A 137 5.69 1.33 -12.54
CA ILE A 137 4.54 1.02 -11.69
C ILE A 137 3.22 1.23 -12.44
N PRO A 138 3.03 2.35 -13.16
CA PRO A 138 1.78 2.58 -13.88
C PRO A 138 1.43 1.53 -14.93
N ILE A 139 2.42 0.80 -15.45
CA ILE A 139 2.12 -0.29 -16.37
C ILE A 139 1.59 -1.49 -15.58
N SER A 140 2.15 -1.76 -14.41
CA SER A 140 1.63 -2.81 -13.55
C SER A 140 0.24 -2.46 -13.01
N GLU A 141 -0.08 -1.21 -12.91
CA GLU A 141 -1.43 -0.75 -12.54
C GLU A 141 -2.51 -1.10 -13.55
N UNK A 142 -2.14 -1.50 -14.36
CA UNK A 142 -2.92 -1.91 -15.27
C UNK A 142 -3.42 -3.23 -15.11
N ASP A 143 -3.01 -3.71 -14.15
CA ASP A 143 -3.47 -5.01 -13.72
C ASP A 143 -4.80 -4.92 -12.99
N ILE A 144 -5.34 -6.06 -12.68
CA ILE A 144 -6.64 -6.17 -12.03
C ILE A 144 -6.50 -6.08 -10.51
N ASN A 145 -6.58 -4.92 -10.01
CA ASN A 145 -6.78 -4.73 -8.59
C ASN A 145 -7.63 -3.48 -8.42
N ASP A 146 -7.96 -3.15 -7.22
CA ASP A 146 -8.90 -2.07 -6.94
C ASP A 146 -8.33 -0.67 -7.17
N THR A 147 -7.06 -0.56 -7.44
CA THR A 147 -6.44 0.74 -7.71
C THR A 147 -6.02 0.91 -9.16
N SER A 148 -6.15 -0.13 -9.96
CA SER A 148 -5.65 -0.11 -11.34
C SER A 148 -6.56 0.64 -12.30
N VAL A 149 -6.07 0.81 -13.52
CA VAL A 149 -6.82 1.49 -14.58
C VAL A 149 -7.96 0.59 -15.04
N THR A 150 -9.18 1.03 -14.78
CA THR A 150 -10.40 0.31 -15.15
C THR A 150 -11.01 0.97 -16.39
N LEU A 151 -11.66 0.16 -17.21
CA LEU A 151 -12.11 0.60 -18.53
C LEU A 151 -13.63 0.76 -18.58
N TYR A 152 -14.10 1.92 -18.15
CA TYR A 152 -15.51 2.28 -18.28
C TYR A 152 -15.82 2.78 -19.69
N SER A 153 -17.06 2.62 -20.11
CA SER A 153 -17.53 3.09 -21.41
C SER A 153 -17.65 4.62 -21.44
N LYS A 154 -16.85 5.26 -22.27
CA LYS A 154 -16.97 6.70 -22.49
C LYS A 154 -18.33 7.04 -23.09
N LYS A 155 -18.82 6.23 -24.03
CA LYS A 155 -20.13 6.43 -24.66
C LYS A 155 -21.26 6.43 -23.63
N ALA A 156 -21.20 5.47 -22.69
CA ALA A 156 -22.20 5.44 -21.61
C ALA A 156 -22.10 6.72 -20.75
N PHE A 157 -20.89 7.12 -20.41
CA PHE A 157 -20.67 8.35 -19.63
C PHE A 157 -21.23 9.58 -20.39
N ASP A 158 -20.93 9.69 -21.68
CA ASP A 158 -21.39 10.81 -22.48
C ASP A 158 -22.93 10.88 -22.57
N GLN A 159 -23.59 9.72 -22.57
CA GLN A 159 -25.05 9.65 -22.70
C GLN A 159 -25.79 9.75 -21.37
N LYS A 160 -25.21 9.20 -20.28
CA LYS A 160 -25.90 9.05 -18.98
C LYS A 160 -25.34 9.95 -17.87
N GLY A 161 -24.17 10.48 -18.14
CA GLY A 161 -23.57 11.41 -17.15
C GLY A 161 -23.47 10.82 -15.76
N UNK A 162 -23.79 11.37 -14.88
CA UNK A 162 -23.72 11.07 -13.60
C UNK A 162 -24.33 9.86 -13.21
N ALA A 163 -25.31 9.44 -13.87
CA ALA A 163 -25.89 8.15 -13.52
C ALA A 163 -24.85 7.03 -13.54
N THR A 164 -23.81 7.15 -14.36
CA THR A 164 -22.77 6.12 -14.42
C THR A 164 -21.92 6.05 -13.16
N ASP A 165 -21.98 7.04 -12.29
CA ASP A 165 -21.30 6.97 -10.99
C ASP A 165 -21.88 5.86 -10.11
N PHE A 166 -23.14 5.53 -10.33
CA PHE A 166 -23.84 4.52 -9.54
C PHE A 166 -24.14 3.26 -10.35
N VAL A 167 -24.09 3.35 -11.68
CA VAL A 167 -24.38 2.24 -12.59
C VAL A 167 -23.18 2.11 -13.54
N PRO A 168 -22.10 1.47 -13.08
CA PRO A 168 -20.90 1.31 -13.90
C PRO A 168 -21.18 0.50 -15.16
N VAL A 169 -20.59 0.94 -16.29
CA VAL A 169 -20.78 0.33 -17.59
C VAL A 169 -19.42 -0.01 -18.20
N GLY A 170 -19.17 -1.26 -18.44
CA GLY A 170 -17.91 -1.72 -19.02
C GLY A 170 -18.07 -3.07 -19.69
N SER A 171 -16.95 -3.69 -19.99
CA SER A 171 -16.93 -4.98 -20.71
C SER A 171 -16.66 -6.19 -19.81
N GLY A 172 -16.67 -6.01 -18.50
CA GLY A 172 -16.33 -7.09 -17.57
C GLY A 172 -17.36 -8.20 -17.47
N PRO A 173 -17.07 -9.24 -16.70
CA PRO A 173 -17.97 -10.40 -16.57
C PRO A 173 -19.24 -10.17 -15.74
N TRP A 174 -19.45 -8.97 -15.21
CA TRP A 174 -20.64 -8.67 -14.41
C TRP A 174 -21.25 -7.33 -14.79
N THR A 175 -22.56 -7.21 -14.56
CA THR A 175 -23.25 -5.92 -14.62
C THR A 175 -23.91 -5.65 -13.27
N VAL A 176 -24.01 -4.39 -12.91
CA VAL A 176 -24.67 -4.03 -11.65
C VAL A 176 -26.20 -4.14 -11.83
N GLY A 177 -26.84 -4.68 -10.80
CA GLY A 177 -28.29 -4.70 -10.69
C GLY A 177 -28.74 -3.67 -9.65
N GLU A 178 -29.69 -4.06 -8.79
CA GLU A 178 -30.11 -3.19 -7.72
C GLU A 178 -28.96 -2.99 -6.71
N TRP A 179 -28.68 -1.73 -6.37
CA TRP A 179 -27.62 -1.42 -5.41
C TRP A 179 -28.15 -0.38 -4.42
N LYS A 180 -28.26 -0.79 -3.18
CA LYS A 180 -28.76 0.05 -2.11
C LYS A 180 -27.73 0.15 -0.99
N THR A 181 -27.12 1.29 -0.89
CA THR A 181 -26.09 1.59 0.10
C THR A 181 -26.58 1.24 1.51
N GLU A 182 -25.70 0.68 2.32
CA GLU A 182 -26.00 0.29 3.71
C GLU A 182 -27.04 -0.81 3.84
N ASP A 183 -27.36 -1.48 2.75
CA ASP A 183 -28.34 -2.56 2.76
C ASP A 183 -27.86 -3.76 1.93
N ARG A 184 -27.96 -3.68 0.61
CA ARG A 184 -27.56 -4.77 -0.27
C ARG A 184 -27.22 -4.30 -1.67
N GLY A 185 -26.42 -5.13 -2.33
CA GLY A 185 -26.10 -4.94 -3.75
C GLY A 185 -26.26 -6.25 -4.50
N THR A 186 -26.64 -6.17 -5.76
CA THR A 186 -26.79 -7.34 -6.63
C THR A 186 -26.02 -7.10 -7.92
N ILE A 187 -25.29 -8.11 -8.36
CA ILE A 187 -24.66 -8.08 -9.67
C ILE A 187 -25.08 -9.32 -10.46
N HIS A 188 -25.16 -9.17 -11.77
CA HIS A 188 -25.65 -10.19 -12.69
C HIS A 188 -24.52 -10.64 -13.62
N ALA A 189 -24.39 -11.94 -13.80
CA ALA A 189 -23.36 -12.53 -14.64
C ALA A 189 -23.54 -12.16 -16.10
N VAL A 190 -22.43 -12.01 -16.80
CA VAL A 190 -22.34 -11.97 -18.26
C VAL A 190 -21.86 -13.36 -18.66
N PRO A 191 -22.77 -14.27 -19.01
CA PRO A 191 -22.39 -15.69 -19.16
C PRO A 191 -21.52 -15.97 -20.37
N ASP A 192 -21.45 -15.06 -21.31
CA ASP A 192 -20.65 -15.20 -22.52
C ASP A 192 -19.46 -14.22 -22.52
N HIS A 193 -18.99 -13.82 -21.35
CA HIS A 193 -17.79 -12.97 -21.26
C HIS A 193 -16.62 -13.65 -21.99
N TRP A 194 -15.89 -12.87 -22.76
CA TRP A 194 -14.89 -13.38 -23.72
C TRP A 194 -13.78 -14.24 -23.10
N ALA A 195 -13.42 -13.98 -21.84
CA ALA A 195 -12.30 -14.68 -21.21
C ALA A 195 -12.68 -15.38 -19.90
N ASP A 196 -13.59 -14.81 -19.13
CA ASP A 196 -13.74 -15.17 -17.72
C ASP A 196 -15.23 -15.23 -17.32
N PRO A 197 -16.02 -16.10 -17.97
CA PRO A 197 -17.46 -16.16 -17.68
C PRO A 197 -17.70 -16.65 -16.24
N PRO A 198 -18.63 -16.01 -15.52
CA PRO A 198 -18.92 -16.43 -14.15
C PRO A 198 -19.51 -17.84 -14.06
N HIS A 199 -19.21 -18.51 -12.96
CA HIS A 199 -19.74 -19.84 -12.65
C HIS A 199 -21.08 -19.78 -11.91
N ILE A 200 -21.52 -18.58 -11.50
CA ILE A 200 -22.81 -18.36 -10.86
C ILE A 200 -23.52 -17.23 -11.60
N GLY A 201 -24.85 -17.27 -11.59
CA GLY A 201 -25.64 -16.30 -12.37
C GLY A 201 -25.83 -14.95 -11.71
N LYS A 202 -25.73 -14.92 -10.38
CA LYS A 202 -26.02 -13.72 -9.59
C LYS A 202 -25.17 -13.76 -8.32
N PHE A 203 -24.63 -12.62 -7.95
CA PHE A 203 -23.92 -12.47 -6.69
C PHE A 203 -24.58 -11.34 -5.89
N ILE A 204 -24.97 -11.65 -4.68
CA ILE A 204 -25.69 -10.70 -3.81
C ILE A 204 -24.83 -10.41 -2.58
N VAL A 205 -24.61 -9.15 -2.31
CA VAL A 205 -23.89 -8.68 -1.13
C VAL A 205 -24.92 -8.09 -0.16
N VAL A 206 -24.89 -8.52 1.09
CA VAL A 206 -25.81 -7.97 2.10
C VAL A 206 -25.02 -7.42 3.27
N GLN A 207 -25.46 -6.29 3.80
CA GLN A 207 -24.80 -5.69 4.95
C GLN A 207 -25.22 -6.40 6.22
N VAL A 208 -24.25 -6.98 6.90
CA VAL A 208 -24.42 -7.61 8.21
C VAL A 208 -23.20 -7.20 9.03
N PRO A 209 -23.27 -6.09 9.76
CA PRO A 209 -22.09 -5.53 10.41
C PRO A 209 -21.40 -6.45 11.42
N ASP A 210 -22.15 -7.29 12.12
CA ASP A 210 -21.63 -8.12 13.18
C ASP A 210 -21.10 -9.46 12.67
N THR A 211 -19.85 -9.81 13.00
CA THR A 211 -19.21 -11.06 12.58
C THR A 211 -19.96 -12.31 13.08
N THR A 212 -20.40 -12.29 14.33
CA THR A 212 -21.12 -13.44 14.90
C THR A 212 -22.43 -13.68 14.14
N SER A 213 -23.12 -12.61 13.79
CA SER A 213 -24.35 -12.70 12.98
C SER A 213 -24.05 -13.27 11.59
N ARG A 214 -22.96 -12.82 10.95
CA ARG A 214 -22.57 -13.38 9.64
C ARG A 214 -22.31 -14.88 9.73
N MET A 215 -21.58 -15.31 10.77
CA MET A 215 -21.30 -16.74 10.98
C MET A 215 -22.58 -17.54 11.17
N ALA A 216 -23.52 -17.02 11.97
CA ALA A 216 -24.81 -17.68 12.20
C ALA A 216 -25.62 -17.80 10.90
N MET A 217 -25.64 -16.74 10.09
CA MET A 217 -26.35 -16.75 8.81
C MET A 217 -25.72 -17.71 7.81
N MET A 218 -24.40 -17.91 7.86
CA MET A 218 -23.76 -18.94 7.05
C MET A 218 -24.17 -20.34 7.52
N GLN A 219 -24.24 -20.57 8.82
CA GLN A 219 -24.66 -21.86 9.36
C GLN A 219 -26.09 -22.21 8.96
N THR A 220 -26.98 -21.22 8.94
CA THR A 220 -28.38 -21.43 8.58
C THR A 220 -28.61 -21.44 7.06
N GLY A 221 -27.61 -21.05 6.29
CA GLY A 221 -27.75 -21.02 4.82
C GLY A 221 -28.37 -19.74 4.28
N GLU A 222 -28.53 -18.74 5.11
CA GLU A 222 -29.06 -17.44 4.66
C GLU A 222 -28.05 -16.69 3.82
N ILE A 223 -26.74 -16.88 4.10
CA ILE A 223 -25.66 -16.41 3.25
C ILE A 223 -24.65 -17.54 3.04
N ASP A 224 -23.91 -17.48 1.95
CA ASP A 224 -22.96 -18.53 1.57
C ASP A 224 -21.52 -18.17 1.93
N LEU A 225 -21.22 -16.89 1.99
CA LEU A 225 -19.89 -16.34 2.19
C LEU A 225 -19.98 -15.18 3.16
N GLY A 226 -18.90 -14.92 3.90
CA GLY A 226 -18.87 -13.77 4.80
C GLY A 226 -17.48 -13.39 5.22
N ASN A 227 -17.24 -12.10 5.31
CA ASN A 227 -16.03 -11.61 5.98
C ASN A 227 -16.19 -11.90 7.47
N ILE A 228 -15.11 -12.32 8.11
CA ILE A 228 -15.12 -12.54 9.56
C ILE A 228 -13.89 -11.88 10.18
N ASP A 229 -14.02 -11.50 11.42
CA ASP A 229 -12.90 -10.97 12.19
C ASP A 229 -11.90 -12.10 12.46
N PHE A 230 -10.62 -11.78 12.38
CA PHE A 230 -9.57 -12.81 12.47
C PHE A 230 -9.64 -13.62 13.77
N GLY A 231 -10.00 -12.99 14.87
CA GLY A 231 -10.13 -13.68 16.15
C GLY A 231 -11.19 -14.77 16.18
N LYS A 232 -12.10 -14.77 15.21
CA LYS A 232 -13.18 -15.76 15.13
C LYS A 232 -12.83 -16.99 14.29
N PHE A 233 -11.67 -17.00 13.67
CA PHE A 233 -11.28 -18.13 12.79
C PHE A 233 -11.28 -19.45 13.54
N ARG A 234 -10.93 -19.47 14.83
CA ARG A 234 -10.94 -20.72 15.61
C ARG A 234 -12.35 -21.28 15.80
N GLU A 235 -13.35 -20.43 15.79
CA GLU A 235 -14.75 -20.88 15.89
C GLU A 235 -15.28 -21.45 14.60
N LEU A 236 -14.70 -21.04 13.47
CA LEU A 236 -15.20 -21.36 12.14
C LEU A 236 -15.41 -22.86 11.95
N GLU A 237 -14.39 -23.62 12.20
CA GLU A 237 -14.44 -25.08 11.99
C GLU A 237 -15.45 -25.76 12.89
N SER A 238 -15.58 -25.30 14.15
CA SER A 238 -16.55 -25.88 15.07
C SER A 238 -17.99 -25.66 14.63
N LYS A 239 -18.19 -24.65 13.78
CA LYS A 239 -19.51 -24.31 13.26
C LYS A 239 -19.78 -24.95 11.89
N GLY A 240 -18.86 -25.78 11.41
CA GLY A 240 -19.00 -26.44 10.10
C GLY A 240 -18.74 -25.54 8.91
N LEU A 241 -18.07 -24.41 9.14
CA LEU A 241 -17.70 -23.46 8.09
C LEU A 241 -16.23 -23.65 7.74
N VAL A 242 -15.81 -23.09 6.62
CA VAL A 242 -14.41 -23.14 6.17
C VAL A 242 -13.90 -21.74 5.87
N PHE A 243 -12.59 -21.56 5.93
CA PHE A 243 -11.95 -20.31 5.51
C PHE A 243 -11.31 -20.55 4.16
N LEU A 244 -11.82 -19.86 3.14
CA LEU A 244 -11.26 -19.92 1.79
C LEU A 244 -10.22 -18.84 1.65
N THR A 245 -8.99 -19.25 1.37
CA THR A 245 -7.93 -18.28 1.08
C THR A 245 -8.09 -17.80 -0.36
N THR A 246 -8.04 -16.51 -0.54
CA THR A 246 -8.34 -15.89 -1.83
C THR A 246 -7.09 -15.55 -2.65
N MET A 247 -5.95 -16.12 -2.33
CA MET A 247 -4.73 -15.41 -2.54
C MET A 247 -3.78 -15.93 -3.54
N SER A 248 -3.16 -15.02 -4.23
CA SER A 248 -1.87 -15.30 -4.82
C SER A 248 -0.84 -15.51 -3.71
N GLU A 249 0.17 -16.28 -4.00
CA GLU A 249 1.24 -16.57 -3.03
C GLU A 249 2.08 -15.34 -2.68
N LYS A 250 1.92 -14.27 -3.43
CA LYS A 250 2.70 -13.05 -3.26
C LYS A 250 1.95 -11.90 -2.61
N ASP A 251 0.82 -12.20 -1.97
CA ASP A 251 0.12 -11.13 -1.25
C ASP A 251 1.06 -10.53 -0.20
N THR A 252 1.24 -9.26 -0.30
CA THR A 252 2.17 -8.53 0.55
C THR A 252 1.49 -7.55 1.48
N MET A 253 0.18 -7.67 1.68
CA MET A 253 -0.42 -6.80 2.69
C MET A 253 0.17 -7.12 4.04
N THR A 254 0.92 -6.18 4.56
CA THR A 254 1.62 -6.32 5.83
C THR A 254 1.18 -5.21 6.77
N LEU A 255 1.27 -5.46 8.06
CA LEU A 255 1.00 -4.45 9.06
C LEU A 255 2.28 -4.18 9.84
N SER A 256 2.55 -2.92 10.03
CA SER A 256 3.78 -2.46 10.68
C SER A 256 3.50 -1.29 11.60
N ALA A 257 4.38 -1.09 12.56
CA ALA A 257 4.46 0.19 13.24
C ALA A 257 5.29 1.10 12.32
N ILE A 258 4.65 2.11 11.79
CA ILE A 258 5.26 3.06 10.87
C ILE A 258 5.75 4.26 11.68
N TRP A 259 7.01 4.59 11.50
CA TRP A 259 7.66 5.66 12.26
C TRP A 259 7.62 6.96 11.45
N PRO A 260 6.61 7.80 11.67
CA PRO A 260 6.46 9.03 10.90
C PRO A 260 7.45 10.09 11.33
N GLY A 261 7.55 11.13 10.54
CA GLY A 261 8.36 12.27 10.87
C GLY A 261 9.82 12.18 10.49
N ASN A 262 10.24 11.10 9.82
CA ASN A 262 11.64 10.94 9.43
C ASN A 262 11.95 11.76 8.18
N LEU A 263 12.17 13.03 8.38
CA LEU A 263 12.62 13.90 7.30
C LEU A 263 14.13 13.78 7.20
N TRP A 264 14.58 13.01 6.23
CA TRP A 264 15.99 12.73 6.09
C TRP A 264 16.66 13.56 5.02
N THR A 265 15.94 14.52 4.47
CA THR A 265 16.47 15.42 3.46
C THR A 265 15.56 16.64 3.34
N ASP A 266 16.11 17.79 3.01
CA ASP A 266 15.29 18.94 2.68
C ASP A 266 14.94 18.98 1.18
N LEU A 267 15.21 17.91 0.48
CA LEU A 267 14.68 17.63 -0.85
C LEU A 267 13.17 17.77 -0.87
N ASN A 268 12.59 17.58 0.27
CA ASN A 268 11.18 17.78 0.54
C ASN A 268 10.63 19.08 -0.06
N ALA A 269 11.38 20.15 0.03
CA ALA A 269 10.95 21.42 -0.55
C ALA A 269 10.79 21.30 -2.07
N LYS A 270 11.71 20.60 -2.71
CA LYS A 270 11.68 20.41 -4.16
C LYS A 270 10.51 19.52 -4.57
N ILE A 271 10.30 18.44 -3.82
CA ILE A 271 9.19 17.52 -4.07
C ILE A 271 7.86 18.24 -3.82
N ALA A 272 7.80 18.99 -2.73
CA ALA A 272 6.60 19.73 -2.36
C ALA A 272 6.24 20.74 -3.46
N SER A 273 7.22 21.44 -4.02
CA SER A 273 6.93 22.45 -5.06
C SER A 273 6.38 21.82 -6.33
N LYS A 274 6.69 20.55 -6.62
CA LYS A 274 6.12 19.84 -7.75
C LYS A 274 4.67 19.40 -7.49
N ASN A 275 4.34 19.20 -6.24
CA ASN A 275 3.04 18.67 -5.84
C ASN A 275 2.12 19.69 -5.19
N LEU A 276 2.65 20.85 -4.85
CA LEU A 276 1.85 21.91 -4.24
C LEU A 276 0.96 22.56 -5.29
N LYS A 277 -0.17 23.01 -4.85
CA LYS A 277 -1.04 23.82 -5.67
C LYS A 277 -0.34 25.16 -5.93
N GLU A 278 -0.68 25.77 -7.03
CA GLU A 278 -0.15 27.08 -7.41
C GLU A 278 -0.24 28.05 -6.22
N GLY A 279 0.86 28.70 -5.91
CA GLY A 279 0.95 29.65 -4.80
C GLY A 279 1.60 29.14 -3.51
N UNK A 280 1.84 27.93 -3.32
CA UNK A 280 2.42 27.52 -2.25
C UNK A 280 3.80 27.80 -2.37
N SER A 281 4.30 28.04 -1.44
CA SER A 281 5.73 28.29 -1.45
C SER A 281 6.49 27.09 -0.85
N ASP A 282 7.70 26.96 -1.27
CA ASP A 282 8.58 25.91 -0.73
C ASP A 282 8.77 26.09 0.78
N GLU A 283 8.84 27.32 1.22
CA GLU A 283 8.98 27.65 2.63
C GLU A 283 7.78 27.15 3.45
N ALA A 284 6.59 27.33 2.92
CA ALA A 284 5.38 26.85 3.57
C ALA A 284 5.33 25.33 3.66
N ALA A 285 5.98 24.64 2.72
CA ALA A 285 6.02 23.17 2.73
C ALA A 285 7.02 22.63 3.75
N ILE A 286 8.11 23.34 4.01
CA ILE A 286 9.16 22.88 4.92
C ILE A 286 8.89 23.24 6.39
N THR A 287 8.50 24.47 6.63
CA THR A 287 8.41 25.01 7.99
C THR A 287 7.57 24.16 8.95
N PRO A 288 6.36 23.69 8.54
CA PRO A 288 5.57 22.88 9.47
C PRO A 288 6.20 21.55 9.83
N TRP A 289 7.19 21.11 9.08
CA TRP A 289 7.80 19.80 9.30
C TRP A 289 8.89 19.84 10.36
N LEU A 290 9.72 20.87 10.29
CA LEU A 290 10.85 20.96 11.20
C LEU A 290 10.41 21.27 12.63
N SER A 291 9.41 22.12 12.77
CA SER A 291 9.02 22.61 14.07
C SER A 291 8.43 21.55 15.02
N PRO A 292 7.44 20.75 14.58
CA PRO A 292 6.86 19.77 15.52
C PRO A 292 7.62 18.44 15.60
N VAL A 293 8.33 18.03 14.55
CA VAL A 293 8.83 16.65 14.51
C VAL A 293 10.22 16.46 15.10
N TYR A 294 10.97 17.52 15.32
CA TYR A 294 12.33 17.40 15.89
C TYR A 294 12.43 17.94 17.30
N GLU A 295 11.33 17.86 18.05
CA GLU A 295 11.38 18.20 19.46
C GLU A 295 11.95 17.03 20.26
N ALA A 296 12.56 17.34 21.38
CA ALA A 296 13.18 16.35 22.26
C ALA A 296 12.19 15.29 22.79
N ASP A 297 10.90 15.56 22.68
CA ASP A 297 9.85 14.65 23.15
C ASP A 297 9.61 13.45 22.24
N TYR A 298 10.35 13.35 21.11
CA TYR A 298 10.13 12.27 20.14
C TYR A 298 11.40 11.44 19.93
N PRO A 299 11.77 10.60 20.91
CA PRO A 299 13.03 9.84 20.85
C PRO A 299 13.22 8.93 19.64
N TRP A 300 12.12 8.54 18.97
CA TRP A 300 12.15 7.66 17.79
C TRP A 300 12.37 8.42 16.49
N ILE A 301 12.44 9.74 16.52
CA ILE A 301 12.66 10.58 15.34
C ILE A 301 14.06 11.18 15.44
N GLY A 302 14.91 10.89 14.46
CA GLY A 302 16.24 11.47 14.39
C GLY A 302 16.26 12.72 13.55
N CYS A 303 17.18 13.60 13.82
CA CYS A 303 17.39 14.79 13.01
C CYS A 303 18.67 14.67 12.21
N PRO A 304 18.58 14.68 10.87
CA PRO A 304 19.79 14.60 10.05
C PRO A 304 20.53 15.94 9.91
N TRP A 305 19.92 17.04 10.35
CA TRP A 305 20.52 18.37 10.21
C TRP A 305 20.75 18.99 11.58
N GLU A 306 21.78 18.55 12.26
CA GLU A 306 22.09 19.05 13.61
C GLU A 306 22.02 20.57 13.72
N SER A 307 22.47 21.28 12.68
CA SER A 307 22.47 22.75 12.71
C SER A 307 21.09 23.37 12.55
N LYS A 308 20.09 22.59 12.14
CA LYS A 308 18.73 23.08 11.89
C LYS A 308 17.72 22.55 12.88
N CYS A 309 18.10 21.61 13.73
CA CYS A 309 17.16 20.97 14.64
C CYS A 309 17.01 21.80 15.89
N PRO A 310 15.76 21.94 16.36
CA PRO A 310 15.58 22.66 17.63
C PRO A 310 16.16 21.82 18.78
N UNK A 311 16.90 22.46 19.37
CA UNK A 311 17.46 22.00 20.27
C UNK A 311 17.62 20.71 20.44
N THR A 312 18.42 20.37 20.09
CA THR A 312 18.81 19.03 20.40
C THR A 312 19.43 18.98 21.82
N ASP A 313 18.65 19.32 22.76
CA ASP A 313 19.06 19.22 24.16
C ASP A 313 19.01 17.76 24.63
N ASN A 314 18.93 16.82 23.70
CA ASN A 314 19.02 15.42 24.04
C ASN A 314 20.40 15.17 24.64
N ASP A 315 20.43 14.56 25.81
CA ASP A 315 21.66 14.09 26.42
C ASP A 315 22.14 12.85 25.66
N ASN A 316 22.45 13.02 24.37
CA ASN A 316 22.93 11.91 23.56
C ASN A 316 24.19 11.32 24.21
N PRO A 317 24.28 10.01 24.31
CA PRO A 317 25.52 9.41 24.76
C PRO A 317 26.69 9.87 23.89
N ALA A 318 27.85 10.04 24.51
CA ALA A 318 29.03 10.58 23.82
C ALA A 318 29.31 9.83 22.52
N GLY A 319 29.47 10.57 21.45
CA GLY A 319 29.77 10.03 20.14
C GLY A 319 28.56 9.54 19.34
N MET A 320 27.37 9.66 19.87
CA MET A 320 26.16 9.20 19.21
C MET A 320 25.43 10.37 18.54
N SER A 321 25.10 10.23 17.27
CA SER A 321 24.29 11.22 16.56
C SER A 321 22.81 11.04 16.92
N ASP A 322 21.99 12.07 16.65
CA ASP A 322 20.54 11.96 16.80
C ASP A 322 19.96 10.83 15.96
N MET A 323 20.49 10.63 14.76
CA MET A 323 19.98 9.57 13.87
C MET A 323 20.28 8.18 14.45
N GLU A 324 21.48 7.98 14.99
CA GLU A 324 21.85 6.72 15.63
C GLU A 324 21.02 6.47 16.89
N GLN A 325 20.83 7.49 17.70
CA GLN A 325 20.03 7.39 18.90
C GLN A 325 18.61 6.95 18.56
N ALA A 326 17.99 7.60 17.58
CA ALA A 326 16.62 7.25 17.17
C ALA A 326 16.54 5.83 16.58
N ARG A 327 17.57 5.43 15.81
CA ARG A 327 17.64 4.08 15.27
C ARG A 327 17.63 3.03 16.39
N LEU A 328 18.42 3.26 17.42
CA LEU A 328 18.48 2.33 18.57
C LEU A 328 17.13 2.27 19.31
N VAL A 329 16.47 3.43 19.43
CA VAL A 329 15.14 3.47 20.05
C VAL A 329 14.16 2.60 19.25
N ARG A 330 14.13 2.79 17.93
CA ARG A 330 13.23 1.99 17.08
C ARG A 330 13.56 0.50 17.13
N TRP A 331 14.86 0.13 17.16
CA TRP A 331 15.26 -1.27 17.33
C TRP A 331 14.79 -1.83 18.66
N GLY A 332 14.98 -1.08 19.77
CA GLY A 332 14.52 -1.51 21.08
C GLY A 332 13.01 -1.73 21.10
N LEU A 333 12.27 -0.77 20.56
CA LEU A 333 10.81 -0.88 20.51
C LEU A 333 10.36 -2.04 19.62
N SER A 334 11.10 -2.33 18.55
CA SER A 334 10.78 -3.45 17.66
C SER A 334 10.95 -4.81 18.35
N HIS A 335 11.98 -4.94 19.21
CA HIS A 335 12.18 -6.16 19.98
C HIS A 335 11.08 -6.42 21.02
N ALA A 336 10.27 -5.43 21.35
CA ALA A 336 9.16 -5.60 22.29
C ALA A 336 7.85 -5.95 21.62
N ILE A 337 7.85 -6.11 20.30
CA ILE A 337 6.63 -6.52 19.57
C ILE A 337 6.56 -8.05 19.56
N ASP A 338 5.55 -8.59 20.23
CA ASP A 338 5.33 -10.04 20.27
C ASP A 338 4.59 -10.50 19.02
N ARG A 339 5.33 -10.60 17.94
CA ARG A 339 4.78 -10.93 16.62
C ARG A 339 4.06 -12.28 16.59
N GLN A 340 4.67 -13.30 17.21
CA GLN A 340 4.04 -14.62 17.23
C GLN A 340 2.79 -14.61 18.11
N GLY A 341 2.83 -13.92 19.24
CA GLY A 341 1.66 -13.76 20.09
C GLY A 341 0.50 -13.07 19.37
N ILE A 342 0.82 -12.04 18.58
CA ILE A 342 -0.19 -11.35 17.75
C ILE A 342 -0.83 -12.35 16.77
N VAL A 343 -0.01 -13.15 16.09
CA VAL A 343 -0.54 -14.15 15.14
C VAL A 343 -1.41 -15.18 15.87
N ASP A 344 -0.91 -15.72 16.98
CA ASP A 344 -1.59 -16.81 17.68
C ASP A 344 -2.91 -16.35 18.31
N VAL A 345 -2.91 -15.17 18.92
CA VAL A 345 -4.07 -14.69 19.68
C VAL A 345 -5.04 -13.91 18.80
N LEU A 346 -4.53 -12.97 18.01
CA LEU A 346 -5.41 -12.07 17.25
C LEU A 346 -5.78 -12.61 15.86
N GLN A 347 -5.00 -13.57 15.33
CA GLN A 347 -5.22 -14.10 14.00
C GLN A 347 -5.40 -15.62 13.99
N ALA A 348 -5.67 -16.19 15.13
CA ALA A 348 -5.96 -17.64 15.28
C ALA A 348 -4.86 -18.55 14.70
N GLY A 349 -3.63 -18.06 14.65
CA GLY A 349 -2.50 -18.81 14.12
C GLY A 349 -2.41 -18.82 12.60
N LEU A 350 -3.28 -18.09 11.91
CA LEU A 350 -3.34 -18.13 10.44
C LEU A 350 -2.48 -17.07 9.76
N GLY A 351 -2.11 -16.01 10.48
CA GLY A 351 -1.21 -15.00 9.94
C GLY A 351 0.23 -15.44 9.97
N THR A 352 1.11 -14.56 9.56
CA THR A 352 2.56 -14.84 9.55
C THR A 352 3.30 -13.65 10.15
N PRO A 353 4.21 -13.89 11.11
CA PRO A 353 5.06 -12.80 11.59
C PRO A 353 5.92 -12.24 10.46
N ILE A 354 6.09 -10.94 10.43
CA ILE A 354 7.02 -10.29 9.51
C ILE A 354 7.88 -9.30 10.29
N TYR A 355 9.02 -8.98 9.72
CA TYR A 355 10.03 -8.19 10.39
C TYR A 355 10.32 -6.90 9.64
N GLN A 356 10.05 -6.90 8.34
CA GLN A 356 10.19 -5.73 7.50
C GLN A 356 8.89 -5.50 6.73
N GLU A 357 8.56 -4.25 6.53
CA GLU A 357 7.37 -3.87 5.77
C GLU A 357 7.44 -4.47 4.36
N LEU A 358 6.34 -5.05 3.93
CA LEU A 358 6.17 -5.61 2.59
C LEU A 358 7.03 -6.85 2.30
N MET A 359 7.62 -7.43 3.33
CA MET A 359 8.51 -8.58 3.14
C MET A 359 7.97 -9.79 3.91
N GLY A 360 6.94 -10.41 3.36
CA GLY A 360 6.45 -11.70 3.87
C GLY A 360 7.31 -12.85 3.36
N PRO A 361 7.11 -14.05 3.89
CA PRO A 361 7.96 -15.22 3.56
C PRO A 361 7.99 -15.62 2.10
N LYS A 362 6.99 -15.24 1.33
CA LYS A 362 6.96 -15.58 -0.10
C LYS A 362 7.50 -14.47 -0.98
N PHE A 363 7.90 -13.38 -0.39
CA PHE A 363 8.46 -12.26 -1.10
C PHE A 363 9.94 -12.51 -1.33
N PRO A 364 10.47 -12.26 -2.52
CA PRO A 364 11.89 -12.57 -2.82
C PRO A 364 12.91 -11.80 -1.98
N GLY A 365 12.50 -10.71 -1.35
CA GLY A 365 13.34 -10.00 -0.40
C GLY A 365 13.40 -10.64 0.98
N TRP A 366 12.64 -11.71 1.21
CA TRP A 366 12.61 -12.39 2.50
C TRP A 366 13.93 -13.14 2.71
N ARG A 367 14.69 -12.73 3.72
CA ARG A 367 16.02 -13.30 3.99
C ARG A 367 16.19 -13.54 5.49
N PRO A 368 15.48 -14.53 6.05
CA PRO A 368 15.45 -14.71 7.52
C PRO A 368 16.82 -14.98 8.16
N ASP A 369 17.78 -15.46 7.39
CA ASP A 369 19.13 -15.72 7.89
C ASP A 369 20.07 -14.52 7.72
N ARG A 370 19.54 -13.40 7.22
CA ARG A 370 20.36 -12.21 6.96
C ARG A 370 20.66 -11.47 8.25
N THR A 371 21.92 -11.03 8.38
CA THR A 371 22.30 -10.01 9.36
C THR A 371 23.04 -8.92 8.61
N VAL A 372 22.97 -7.68 9.12
CA VAL A 372 23.77 -6.59 8.59
C VAL A 372 24.53 -5.88 9.71
N THR A 373 25.72 -5.41 9.36
CA THR A 373 26.50 -4.54 10.25
C THR A 373 26.45 -3.12 9.71
N ALA A 374 26.84 -2.17 10.53
CA ALA A 374 26.98 -0.76 10.09
C ALA A 374 27.89 -0.68 8.85
N ALA A 375 29.01 -1.44 8.86
CA ALA A 375 29.96 -1.41 7.74
C ALA A 375 29.34 -1.89 6.42
N MET A 376 28.47 -2.90 6.48
CA MET A 376 27.80 -3.42 5.28
C MET A 376 26.88 -2.37 4.66
N VAL A 377 26.07 -1.71 5.50
CA VAL A 377 25.13 -0.69 5.02
C VAL A 377 25.91 0.55 4.56
N LYS A 378 26.99 0.91 5.28
CA LYS A 378 27.88 1.99 4.86
C LYS A 378 28.42 1.74 3.46
N ALA A 379 28.92 0.54 3.20
CA ALA A 379 29.50 0.22 1.89
C ALA A 379 28.46 0.35 0.77
N SER A 380 27.24 -0.08 1.01
CA SER A 380 26.14 0.07 0.06
C SER A 380 25.80 1.55 -0.16
N HIS A 381 25.66 2.30 0.92
CA HIS A 381 25.32 3.71 0.87
C HIS A 381 26.43 4.50 0.11
N GLU A 382 27.69 4.24 0.46
CA GLU A 382 28.84 4.88 -0.19
C GLU A 382 28.90 4.55 -1.69
N LYS A 383 28.60 3.30 -2.03
CA LYS A 383 28.58 2.85 -3.43
C LYS A 383 27.61 3.66 -4.28
N TYR A 384 26.46 4.03 -3.70
CA TYR A 384 25.40 4.71 -4.45
C TYR A 384 25.34 6.22 -4.21
N SER A 385 26.06 6.76 -3.24
CA SER A 385 25.89 8.15 -2.80
C SER A 385 26.13 9.16 -3.91
N GLY A 386 27.21 9.02 -4.65
CA GLY A 386 27.54 9.94 -5.74
C GLY A 386 26.46 9.97 -6.85
N UNK A 387 26.01 8.96 -6.89
CA UNK A 387 25.15 8.81 -7.87
C UNK A 387 23.89 9.35 -7.55
N SER A 388 23.62 9.10 -6.57
CA SER A 388 22.32 9.57 -6.09
C SER A 388 22.23 11.08 -6.04
N GLU A 389 23.27 11.72 -5.61
CA GLU A 389 23.30 13.18 -5.58
C GLU A 389 23.19 13.78 -6.97
N THR A 390 23.93 13.25 -7.90
CA THR A 390 23.90 13.73 -9.29
C THR A 390 22.51 13.51 -9.90
N GLN A 391 22.01 12.29 -9.79
CA GLN A 391 20.73 11.93 -10.35
C GLN A 391 19.59 12.74 -9.72
N ALA A 392 19.58 12.84 -8.42
CA ALA A 392 18.56 13.61 -7.72
C ALA A 392 18.62 15.09 -8.09
N ALA A 393 19.81 15.65 -8.25
CA ALA A 393 19.97 17.04 -8.66
C ALA A 393 19.41 17.29 -10.06
N GLU A 394 19.55 16.33 -10.96
CA GLU A 394 19.02 16.44 -12.33
C GLU A 394 17.50 16.35 -12.37
N VAL A 395 16.93 15.45 -11.60
CA VAL A 395 15.50 15.16 -11.68
C VAL A 395 14.70 16.01 -10.69
N LEU A 396 15.19 16.13 -9.46
CA LEU A 396 14.47 16.76 -8.37
C LEU A 396 14.97 18.16 -8.04
N GLY A 397 16.06 18.57 -8.70
CA GLY A 397 16.72 19.84 -8.41
C GLY A 397 17.79 19.65 -7.33
N PRO A 398 18.63 20.66 -7.12
CA PRO A 398 19.70 20.56 -6.13
C PRO A 398 19.10 20.29 -4.76
N GLY A 399 19.35 19.11 -4.29
CA GLY A 399 18.91 18.72 -2.96
C GLY A 399 19.97 19.10 -1.95
N THR A 400 19.63 18.93 -0.73
CA THR A 400 20.58 19.13 0.33
C THR A 400 20.72 17.84 1.11
N ASP A 401 21.08 17.98 2.29
CA ASP A 401 21.56 16.93 3.12
C ASP A 401 20.61 15.77 3.27
N TRP A 402 21.17 14.64 3.39
CA TRP A 402 20.56 13.38 3.75
C TRP A 402 21.59 12.68 4.62
N ILE A 403 21.24 11.56 5.21
CA ILE A 403 22.18 10.86 6.07
C ILE A 403 23.47 10.60 5.30
N GLU A 404 24.55 11.13 5.82
CA GLU A 404 25.86 10.90 5.24
C GLU A 404 26.25 9.44 5.47
N TYR A 405 26.92 8.85 4.49
CA TYR A 405 27.38 7.48 4.71
C TYR A 405 28.39 7.39 5.87
N THR A 406 28.99 8.50 6.24
CA THR A 406 29.91 8.55 7.38
C THR A 406 29.19 8.41 8.73
N GLU A 407 27.86 8.55 8.78
CA GLU A 407 27.09 8.29 10.00
C GLU A 407 27.39 6.91 10.57
N TYR A 408 27.63 5.95 9.71
CA TYR A 408 27.89 4.57 10.15
C TYR A 408 29.19 4.43 10.93
N ASP A 409 30.11 5.37 10.78
CA ASP A 409 31.37 5.37 11.54
C ASP A 409 31.15 5.69 13.01
N ASN A 410 30.01 6.32 13.31
CA ASN A 410 29.65 6.71 14.67
C ASN A 410 28.58 5.79 15.27
N ALA A 411 28.36 4.63 14.63
CA ALA A 411 27.42 3.67 15.16
C ALA A 411 27.83 3.24 16.56
N ALA A 412 26.87 3.18 17.48
CA ALA A 412 27.14 2.82 18.87
C ALA A 412 27.73 1.40 18.98
N GLU A 413 27.31 0.52 18.08
CA GLU A 413 27.81 -0.85 18.02
C GLU A 413 28.19 -1.20 16.59
N PRO A 414 29.34 -0.73 16.12
CA PRO A 414 29.69 -0.85 14.69
C PRO A 414 29.83 -2.28 14.20
N ASN A 415 30.15 -3.21 15.07
CA ASN A 415 30.32 -4.62 14.71
C ASN A 415 29.10 -5.49 15.04
N HIS A 416 28.04 -4.91 15.56
CA HIS A 416 26.83 -5.66 15.90
C HIS A 416 26.18 -6.19 14.63
N GLU A 417 25.78 -7.45 14.68
CA GLU A 417 25.07 -8.10 13.57
C GLU A 417 23.56 -7.95 13.80
N TRP A 418 22.96 -6.95 13.15
CA TRP A 418 21.55 -6.66 13.28
C TRP A 418 20.76 -7.72 12.50
N PRO A 419 19.90 -8.50 13.17
CA PRO A 419 19.27 -9.65 12.52
C PRO A 419 18.01 -9.27 11.75
N TRP A 420 17.76 -10.00 10.65
CA TRP A 420 16.49 -9.88 9.94
C TRP A 420 15.32 -10.30 10.84
N LEU A 421 15.47 -11.43 11.52
CA LEU A 421 14.45 -11.92 12.45
C LEU A 421 14.61 -11.18 13.78
N ILE A 422 13.66 -10.29 14.04
CA ILE A 422 13.67 -9.49 15.26
C ILE A 422 12.77 -10.19 16.28
N ASP A 423 13.36 -11.13 16.99
CA ASP A 423 12.64 -11.90 18.02
C ASP A 423 12.17 -10.98 19.15
N THR A 424 11.08 -11.38 19.79
CA THR A 424 10.62 -10.71 21.00
C THR A 424 11.64 -10.94 22.10
N ASP A 425 12.31 -9.89 22.51
CA ASP A 425 13.40 -9.97 23.49
C ASP A 425 13.43 -8.69 24.32
N LEU A 426 12.77 -8.76 25.47
CA LEU A 426 12.66 -7.60 26.35
C LEU A 426 14.01 -7.22 26.98
N ASP A 427 14.91 -8.19 27.17
CA ASP A 427 16.24 -7.87 27.70
C ASP A 427 17.04 -7.07 26.68
N GLU A 428 17.02 -7.49 25.40
CA GLU A 428 17.68 -6.75 24.34
C GLU A 428 17.01 -5.39 24.13
N ALA A 429 15.67 -5.34 24.17
CA ALA A 429 14.95 -4.09 24.06
C ALA A 429 15.38 -3.09 25.13
N ASN A 430 15.44 -3.54 26.39
CA ASN A 430 15.88 -2.70 27.51
C ASN A 430 17.32 -2.24 27.31
N ARG A 431 18.19 -3.17 26.88
CA ARG A 431 19.61 -2.86 26.66
C ARG A 431 19.76 -1.74 25.61
N LEU A 432 19.02 -1.86 24.51
CA LEU A 432 19.11 -0.86 23.43
C LEU A 432 18.58 0.50 23.85
N LEU A 433 17.48 0.53 24.60
CA LEU A 433 16.93 1.80 25.08
C LEU A 433 17.87 2.45 26.10
N ASP A 434 18.50 1.66 26.96
CA ASP A 434 19.52 2.19 27.88
C ASP A 434 20.73 2.74 27.12
N LEU A 435 21.19 1.99 26.11
CA LEU A 435 22.30 2.40 25.25
C LEU A 435 21.98 3.72 24.52
N ALA A 436 20.73 3.88 24.09
CA ALA A 436 20.28 5.10 23.41
C ALA A 436 20.15 6.29 24.35
N GLY A 437 20.35 6.09 25.66
CA GLY A 437 20.29 7.19 26.62
C GLY A 437 18.93 7.41 27.26
N TYR A 438 18.04 6.42 27.17
CA TYR A 438 16.70 6.52 27.75
C TYR A 438 16.48 5.44 28.82
N PRO A 439 17.25 5.49 29.94
CA PRO A 439 17.03 4.52 31.03
C PRO A 439 15.68 4.74 31.70
N VAL A 440 15.21 3.75 32.43
CA VAL A 440 13.98 3.89 33.21
C VAL A 440 14.18 4.95 34.28
N GLY A 441 13.32 5.94 34.31
CA GLY A 441 13.38 6.99 35.31
C GLY A 441 12.93 6.53 36.70
N SER A 442 13.09 7.40 37.68
CA SER A 442 12.68 7.09 39.05
C SER A 442 11.17 6.89 39.20
N ASP A 443 10.40 7.40 38.24
CA ASP A 443 8.95 7.20 38.17
C ASP A 443 8.56 5.93 37.42
N GLY A 444 9.54 5.15 36.97
CA GLY A 444 9.29 3.93 36.21
C GLY A 444 9.09 4.16 34.71
N VAL A 445 9.29 5.38 34.23
CA VAL A 445 9.00 5.74 32.83
C VAL A 445 10.29 6.14 32.11
N ARG A 446 10.45 5.68 30.88
CA ARG A 446 11.55 6.10 29.99
C ARG A 446 11.14 7.33 29.17
N PHE A 447 10.00 7.26 28.54
CA PHE A 447 9.39 8.35 27.76
C PHE A 447 7.94 7.97 27.45
N GLU A 448 7.22 8.90 26.84
CA GLU A 448 5.83 8.68 26.44
C GLU A 448 5.72 8.57 24.93
N ILE A 449 4.90 7.62 24.46
CA ILE A 449 4.48 7.52 23.07
C ILE A 449 2.96 7.67 23.05
N LYS A 450 2.46 8.47 22.12
CA LYS A 450 1.04 8.45 21.81
C LYS A 450 0.87 7.65 20.53
N MET A 451 -0.22 6.92 20.43
CA MET A 451 -0.47 6.05 19.27
C MET A 451 -1.93 6.12 18.89
N ASN A 452 -2.20 6.31 17.62
CA ASN A 452 -3.57 6.32 17.15
C ASN A 452 -4.11 4.90 17.04
N LYS A 453 -5.31 4.71 17.55
CA LYS A 453 -6.06 3.49 17.33
C LYS A 453 -7.19 3.81 16.34
N TYR A 454 -7.29 2.99 15.31
CA TYR A 454 -8.33 3.15 14.31
C TYR A 454 -8.60 1.81 13.65
N ALA A 455 -9.79 1.68 13.07
CA ALA A 455 -10.10 0.52 12.25
C ALA A 455 -9.51 0.75 10.87
N CYS A 456 -8.70 -0.16 10.42
CA CYS A 456 -8.15 -0.07 9.07
C CYS A 456 -9.03 -0.85 8.09
N GLU A 457 -8.64 -0.84 6.83
CA GLU A 457 -9.42 -1.46 5.75
C GLU A 457 -9.73 -2.94 6.00
N THR A 458 -8.92 -3.60 6.80
CA THR A 458 -9.12 -5.00 7.17
C THR A 458 -9.98 -5.16 8.42
N GLY A 459 -10.71 -4.14 8.80
CA GLY A 459 -11.55 -4.18 10.01
C GLY A 459 -10.79 -3.71 11.23
N ASP A 460 -10.99 -4.38 12.36
CA ASP A 460 -10.41 -3.94 13.62
C ASP A 460 -8.97 -4.41 13.84
N VAL A 461 -8.37 -5.08 12.86
CA VAL A 461 -7.04 -5.66 13.05
C VAL A 461 -5.98 -4.61 13.42
N CYS A 462 -6.04 -3.43 12.81
CA CYS A 462 -5.09 -2.36 13.15
C CYS A 462 -5.28 -1.87 14.58
N LEU A 463 -6.51 -1.77 15.01
CA LEU A 463 -6.85 -1.38 16.37
C LEU A 463 -6.32 -2.42 17.37
N GLU A 464 -6.59 -3.67 17.12
CA GLU A 464 -6.08 -4.75 17.96
C GLU A 464 -4.55 -4.83 17.97
N UNK A 465 -3.93 -4.63 16.98
CA UNK A 465 -2.62 -4.59 16.85
C UNK A 465 -2.04 -3.56 17.58
N ALA A 466 -2.65 -2.35 17.45
CA ALA A 466 -2.05 -1.26 18.23
C ALA A 466 -2.06 -1.53 19.74
N UNK A 467 -2.93 -2.21 20.05
CA UNK A 467 -3.02 -2.49 21.34
C UNK A 467 -2.05 -3.42 21.83
N ALA A 468 -1.79 -4.45 21.07
CA ALA A 468 -0.78 -5.43 21.49
C ALA A 468 0.64 -4.83 21.53
N VAL A 469 0.95 -3.97 20.55
CA VAL A 469 2.24 -3.26 20.51
C VAL A 469 2.41 -2.41 21.77
N ALA A 470 1.37 -1.66 22.12
CA ALA A 470 1.41 -0.80 23.30
C ALA A 470 1.72 -1.61 24.57
N ALA A 471 1.12 -2.80 24.70
CA ALA A 471 1.37 -3.65 25.86
C ALA A 471 2.87 -4.04 25.96
N GLY A 472 3.47 -4.39 24.84
CA GLY A 472 4.90 -4.71 24.83
C GLY A 472 5.77 -3.53 25.22
N TRP A 473 5.44 -2.36 24.71
CA TRP A 473 6.20 -1.14 25.01
C TRP A 473 6.06 -0.74 26.49
N GLU A 474 4.88 -0.94 27.07
CA GLU A 474 4.67 -0.64 28.49
C GLU A 474 5.53 -1.50 29.41
N GLU A 475 5.83 -2.73 28.99
CA GLU A 475 6.73 -3.59 29.75
C GLU A 475 8.15 -3.04 29.83
N LEU A 476 8.51 -2.17 28.90
CA LEU A 476 9.82 -1.52 28.87
C LEU A 476 9.86 -0.22 29.70
N GLY A 477 8.74 0.18 30.26
CA GLY A 477 8.65 1.50 30.91
C GLY A 477 8.30 2.62 29.95
N VAL A 478 7.86 2.31 28.75
CA VAL A 478 7.36 3.35 27.82
C VAL A 478 5.89 3.57 28.15
N LYS A 479 5.53 4.81 28.45
CA LYS A 479 4.14 5.15 28.72
C LYS A 479 3.41 5.31 27.38
N VAL A 480 2.36 4.54 27.14
CA VAL A 480 1.62 4.62 25.88
C VAL A 480 0.24 5.24 26.13
N THR A 481 -0.05 6.30 25.41
CA THR A 481 -1.37 6.95 25.44
C THR A 481 -2.05 6.72 24.11
N MET A 482 -3.20 6.05 24.15
CA MET A 482 -3.96 5.76 22.92
C MET A 482 -4.83 6.96 22.55
N LEU A 483 -4.63 7.45 21.34
CA LEU A 483 -5.42 8.55 20.78
C LEU A 483 -6.55 7.99 19.92
N THR A 484 -7.70 8.65 19.97
CA THR A 484 -8.83 8.36 19.12
C THR A 484 -9.02 9.53 18.17
N GLU A 485 -8.23 9.55 17.10
CA GLU A 485 -8.31 10.61 16.09
C GLU A 485 -8.79 9.98 14.79
N GLU A 486 -9.59 10.73 14.05
CA GLU A 486 -10.12 10.24 12.78
C GLU A 486 -8.96 10.06 11.79
N TYR A 487 -8.86 8.86 11.21
CA TYR A 487 -7.71 8.51 10.39
C TYR A 487 -7.62 9.34 9.12
N GLY A 488 -8.70 9.38 8.35
CA GLY A 488 -8.69 10.04 7.02
C GLY A 488 -8.56 11.55 7.09
N ALA A 489 -9.21 12.17 8.07
CA ALA A 489 -9.26 13.63 8.16
C ALA A 489 -8.14 14.23 9.01
N VAL A 490 -7.52 13.44 9.90
CA VAL A 490 -6.54 13.98 10.84
C VAL A 490 -5.16 13.33 10.63
N VAL A 491 -5.10 11.99 10.70
CA VAL A 491 -3.81 11.30 10.70
C VAL A 491 -3.18 11.32 9.30
N VAL A 492 -3.95 10.98 8.27
CA VAL A 492 -3.44 10.91 6.90
C VAL A 492 -2.86 12.24 6.43
N PRO A 493 -3.57 13.37 6.58
CA PRO A 493 -2.97 14.65 6.20
C PRO A 493 -1.65 14.93 6.92
N ARG A 494 -1.60 14.66 8.22
CA ARG A 494 -0.35 14.87 8.97
C ARG A 494 0.77 13.96 8.47
N MET A 495 0.44 12.71 8.11
CA MET A 495 1.44 11.80 7.54
C MET A 495 1.95 12.32 6.19
N ARG A 496 1.03 12.77 5.34
CA ARG A 496 1.39 13.33 4.03
C ARG A 496 2.26 14.57 4.15
N ASP A 497 1.96 15.39 5.15
CA ASP A 497 2.68 16.64 5.38
C ASP A 497 3.89 16.46 6.30
N ARG A 498 4.17 15.21 6.72
CA ARG A 498 5.30 14.88 7.60
C ARG A 498 5.24 15.60 8.96
N THR A 499 4.02 15.89 9.42
CA THR A 499 3.81 16.54 10.72
C THR A 499 3.23 15.59 11.77
N GLN A 500 3.10 14.31 11.43
CA GLN A 500 2.65 13.30 12.38
C GLN A 500 3.85 12.85 13.22
N PRO A 501 3.88 13.14 14.52
CA PRO A 501 5.05 12.76 15.32
C PRO A 501 4.94 11.37 15.94
N TRP A 502 3.76 10.77 15.94
CA TRP A 502 3.49 9.52 16.65
C TRP A 502 3.44 8.34 15.70
N PRO A 503 3.90 7.16 16.14
CA PRO A 503 3.80 5.97 15.28
C PRO A 503 2.35 5.59 15.01
N VAL A 504 2.15 4.96 13.86
CA VAL A 504 0.83 4.51 13.42
C VAL A 504 0.95 3.05 13.02
N VAL A 505 0.05 2.21 13.53
CA VAL A 505 -0.02 0.81 13.11
C VAL A 505 -0.93 0.72 11.89
N LYS A 506 -0.34 0.42 10.74
CA LYS A 506 -1.10 0.33 9.49
C LYS A 506 -0.31 -0.43 8.43
N ASN A 507 -0.93 -0.64 7.30
CA ASN A 507 -0.24 -1.02 6.07
C ASN A 507 0.13 0.27 5.32
N CYS A 508 1.25 0.26 4.63
CA CYS A 508 1.66 1.45 3.89
C CYS A 508 1.69 1.27 2.38
N SER A 509 1.77 0.05 1.90
CA SER A 509 1.77 -0.21 0.47
C SER A 509 1.15 -1.55 0.20
N VAL A 510 -0.13 -1.54 -0.11
CA VAL A 510 -0.82 -2.76 -0.51
C VAL A 510 -0.53 -3.13 -1.97
N GLU A 511 -0.14 -2.14 -2.75
CA GLU A 511 -0.01 -2.27 -4.20
C GLU A 511 1.23 -3.05 -4.62
N THR A 512 2.21 -3.15 -3.74
CA THR A 512 3.42 -3.90 -4.08
C THR A 512 3.16 -5.39 -4.30
N ALA A 513 2.03 -5.88 -3.82
CA ALA A 513 1.64 -7.27 -4.07
C ALA A 513 1.49 -7.57 -5.57
N ASN A 514 1.18 -6.56 -6.34
CA ASN A 514 0.91 -6.73 -7.78
C ASN A 514 2.15 -6.46 -8.64
N TYR A 515 3.20 -5.96 -8.03
CA TYR A 515 4.40 -5.60 -8.79
C TYR A 515 5.35 -6.78 -8.87
N PRO A 516 6.15 -6.85 -9.89
CA PRO A 516 7.27 -7.79 -9.88
C PRO A 516 8.10 -7.59 -8.61
N PHE A 517 8.60 -8.68 -8.05
CA PHE A 517 9.24 -8.60 -6.73
C PHE A 517 10.52 -7.77 -6.69
N ASP A 518 11.07 -7.45 -7.84
CA ASP A 518 12.24 -6.59 -7.91
C ASP A 518 11.91 -5.09 -7.92
N TRP A 519 10.62 -4.75 -7.73
CA TRP A 519 10.19 -3.37 -7.59
C TRP A 519 10.28 -2.91 -6.15
N PRO A 520 10.74 -1.69 -5.92
CA PRO A 520 10.67 -1.13 -4.57
C PRO A 520 9.23 -0.72 -4.25
N PRO A 521 8.86 -0.71 -2.97
CA PRO A 521 7.54 -0.19 -2.63
C PRO A 521 7.43 1.28 -2.99
N PRO A 522 6.28 1.72 -3.50
CA PRO A 522 6.09 3.15 -3.81
C PRO A 522 6.34 4.07 -2.62
N SER A 523 6.16 3.57 -1.41
CA SER A 523 6.43 4.36 -0.21
C SER A 523 7.90 4.74 -0.06
N ALA A 524 8.80 4.08 -0.81
CA ALA A 524 10.22 4.46 -0.81
C ALA A 524 10.48 5.76 -1.56
N ASP A 525 9.55 6.17 -2.43
CA ASP A 525 9.72 7.40 -3.21
C ASP A 525 9.06 8.58 -2.48
N SER A 526 9.84 9.57 -2.14
CA SER A 526 9.33 10.76 -1.44
C SER A 526 8.25 11.47 -2.24
N THR A 527 8.40 11.53 -3.55
CA THR A 527 7.42 12.17 -4.43
C THR A 527 6.07 11.46 -4.36
N PHE A 528 6.11 10.14 -4.37
CA PHE A 528 4.90 9.32 -4.38
C PHE A 528 4.25 9.26 -3.00
N SER A 529 5.04 8.96 -1.98
CA SER A 529 4.47 8.72 -0.66
C SER A 529 3.80 9.96 -0.06
N ARG A 530 4.25 11.14 -0.43
CA ARG A 530 3.66 12.37 0.08
C ARG A 530 2.22 12.60 -0.43
N PRO A 531 1.99 12.63 -1.74
CA PRO A 531 0.63 12.97 -2.20
C PRO A 531 -0.38 11.84 -2.04
N ALA A 532 0.07 10.59 -2.13
CA ALA A 532 -0.84 9.47 -2.28
C ALA A 532 -1.11 8.71 -0.98
N TRP A 533 -0.08 8.17 -0.37
CA TRP A 533 -0.27 7.16 0.66
C TRP A 533 0.03 7.60 2.08
N GLY A 534 0.74 8.71 2.24
CA GLY A 534 1.04 9.23 3.56
C GLY A 534 1.86 8.27 4.39
N CYS A 535 2.90 7.71 3.80
CA CYS A 535 3.72 6.72 4.51
C CYS A 535 4.86 7.31 5.30
N SER A 536 4.96 8.60 5.33
CA SER A 536 5.60 9.34 6.42
C SER A 536 7.10 9.47 6.46
N PHE A 537 7.84 9.01 5.47
CA PHE A 537 9.26 9.36 5.49
C PHE A 537 9.74 9.79 4.13
N GLU A 538 10.85 10.49 4.14
CA GLU A 538 11.53 10.92 2.92
C GLU A 538 13.01 10.65 3.11
N ASN A 539 13.64 10.22 2.03
CA ASN A 539 15.03 9.86 2.10
C ASN A 539 15.62 9.88 0.70
N ARG A 540 16.67 10.66 0.51
CA ARG A 540 17.28 10.84 -0.80
C ARG A 540 17.89 9.56 -1.34
N PHE A 541 18.47 8.74 -0.48
CA PHE A 541 19.04 7.45 -0.88
C PHE A 541 17.93 6.54 -1.43
N LEU A 542 16.80 6.47 -0.75
CA LEU A 542 15.69 5.63 -1.21
C LEU A 542 15.07 6.18 -2.50
N ASP A 543 14.97 7.51 -2.62
CA ASP A 543 14.49 8.13 -3.86
C ASP A 543 15.38 7.75 -5.04
N TYR A 544 16.68 7.79 -4.83
CA TYR A 544 17.63 7.39 -5.87
C TYR A 544 17.47 5.91 -6.22
N MET A 545 17.39 5.05 -5.21
CA MET A 545 17.24 3.61 -5.43
C MET A 545 15.95 3.31 -6.20
N TYR A 546 14.88 4.00 -5.84
CA TYR A 546 13.59 3.86 -6.54
C TYR A 546 13.73 4.24 -8.01
N MET A 547 14.38 5.37 -8.30
CA MET A 547 14.59 5.81 -9.68
C MET A 547 15.47 4.83 -10.47
N GLU A 548 16.55 4.35 -9.85
CA GLU A 548 17.47 3.41 -10.51
C GLU A 548 16.78 2.07 -10.82
N ILE A 549 15.98 1.57 -9.89
CA ILE A 549 15.24 0.32 -10.11
C ILE A 549 14.26 0.51 -11.26
N ASN A 550 13.47 1.58 -11.20
CA ASN A 550 12.44 1.83 -12.22
C ASN A 550 13.05 2.14 -13.59
N GLY A 551 14.24 2.73 -13.63
CA GLY A 551 14.89 3.09 -14.89
C GLY A 551 15.67 1.96 -15.55
N SER A 552 15.81 0.81 -14.88
CA SER A 552 16.67 -0.25 -15.39
C SER A 552 15.88 -1.35 -16.11
N ARG A 553 16.38 -1.74 -17.29
CA ARG A 553 15.86 -2.90 -18.02
C ARG A 553 16.46 -4.21 -17.52
N ASP A 554 17.53 -4.12 -16.75
CA ASP A 554 18.29 -5.28 -16.28
C ASP A 554 17.65 -5.81 -14.99
N LYS A 555 16.99 -6.95 -15.08
CA LYS A 555 16.30 -7.56 -13.94
C LYS A 555 17.27 -7.85 -12.78
N ALA A 556 18.46 -8.40 -13.09
CA ALA A 556 19.42 -8.72 -12.03
C ALA A 556 19.90 -7.47 -11.31
N LYS A 557 20.07 -6.37 -12.06
CA LYS A 557 20.41 -5.08 -11.46
C LYS A 557 19.28 -4.61 -10.54
N ARG A 558 18.02 -4.66 -11.02
CA ARG A 558 16.88 -4.24 -10.19
C ARG A 558 16.78 -5.05 -8.89
N GLU A 559 16.94 -6.38 -9.02
CA GLU A 559 16.88 -7.26 -7.84
C GLU A 559 17.98 -6.92 -6.83
N GLY A 560 19.19 -6.70 -7.33
CA GLY A 560 20.32 -6.34 -6.46
C GLY A 560 20.11 -5.02 -5.74
N LEU A 561 19.63 -4.01 -6.48
CA LEU A 561 19.31 -2.70 -5.88
C LEU A 561 18.22 -2.83 -4.83
N HIS A 562 17.20 -3.64 -5.12
CA HIS A 562 16.10 -3.85 -4.18
C HIS A 562 16.61 -4.48 -2.87
N LEU A 563 17.49 -5.48 -2.97
CA LEU A 563 18.03 -6.12 -1.78
C LEU A 563 18.90 -5.16 -0.96
N ASP A 564 19.67 -4.32 -1.62
CA ASP A 564 20.46 -3.29 -0.92
C ASP A 564 19.53 -2.29 -0.23
N MET A 565 18.44 -1.92 -0.89
CA MET A 565 17.44 -1.04 -0.31
C MET A 565 16.77 -1.67 0.93
N VAL A 566 16.48 -2.97 0.86
CA VAL A 566 15.88 -3.69 2.00
C VAL A 566 16.85 -3.72 3.19
N ASP A 567 18.14 -3.93 2.95
CA ASP A 567 19.14 -3.88 4.02
C ASP A 567 19.12 -2.50 4.72
N TYR A 568 19.04 -1.44 3.93
CA TYR A 568 18.97 -0.07 4.44
C TYR A 568 17.71 0.11 5.30
N TYR A 569 16.55 -0.33 4.79
CA TYR A 569 15.28 -0.24 5.52
C TYR A 569 15.38 -0.85 6.90
N TYR A 570 15.90 -2.07 6.99
CA TYR A 570 15.85 -2.71 8.29
C TYR A 570 16.98 -2.27 9.22
N TYR A 571 18.14 -1.90 8.69
CA TYR A 571 19.18 -1.33 9.54
C TYR A 571 18.67 -0.07 10.27
N TRP A 572 18.00 0.80 9.53
CA TRP A 572 17.46 2.03 10.09
C TRP A 572 16.12 1.84 10.79
N GLN A 573 15.52 0.67 10.70
CA GLN A 573 14.19 0.36 11.26
C GLN A 573 13.18 1.45 10.89
N LEU A 574 13.05 1.72 9.61
CA LEU A 574 12.10 2.72 9.12
C LEU A 574 10.66 2.28 9.32
N TYR A 575 10.44 0.98 9.32
CA TYR A 575 9.20 0.33 9.71
C TYR A 575 9.55 -0.82 10.64
N SER A 576 8.71 -1.02 11.64
CA SER A 576 8.83 -2.23 12.46
C SER A 576 7.72 -3.18 12.01
N GLY A 577 8.07 -4.12 11.17
CA GLY A 577 7.13 -5.11 10.65
C GLY A 577 6.49 -5.91 11.78
N MET A 578 5.24 -6.26 11.64
CA MET A 578 4.51 -7.00 12.65
C MET A 578 3.97 -8.31 12.12
N VAL A 579 3.01 -8.23 11.21
CA VAL A 579 2.35 -9.43 10.71
C VAL A 579 1.88 -9.23 9.27
N GLN A 580 1.81 -10.34 8.56
CA GLN A 580 1.05 -10.46 7.33
C GLN A 580 -0.24 -11.18 7.72
N PRO A 581 -1.38 -10.49 7.74
CA PRO A 581 -2.61 -11.11 8.17
C PRO A 581 -3.11 -12.14 7.15
N PRO A 582 -3.92 -13.10 7.58
CA PRO A 582 -4.50 -14.04 6.64
C PRO A 582 -5.49 -13.33 5.72
N ARG A 583 -5.55 -13.77 4.48
CA ARG A 583 -6.50 -13.23 3.52
C ARG A 583 -7.48 -14.29 3.09
N GLY A 584 -8.74 -13.93 3.11
CA GLY A 584 -9.77 -14.86 2.66
C GLY A 584 -11.13 -14.52 3.19
N VAL A 585 -12.03 -15.47 3.04
CA VAL A 585 -13.43 -15.30 3.39
C VAL A 585 -13.96 -16.59 4.00
N ALA A 586 -14.83 -16.48 4.98
CA ALA A 586 -15.52 -17.65 5.52
C ALA A 586 -16.58 -18.11 4.51
N ALA A 587 -16.77 -19.41 4.41
CA ALA A 587 -17.71 -19.98 3.47
C ALA A 587 -18.46 -21.17 4.06
N ASN A 588 -19.69 -21.35 3.57
CA ASN A 588 -20.48 -22.55 3.83
C ASN A 588 -20.01 -23.61 2.82
N PRO A 589 -19.34 -24.67 3.25
CA PRO A 589 -18.84 -25.68 2.29
C PRO A 589 -19.93 -26.50 1.63
N LYS A 590 -21.18 -26.37 2.07
CA LYS A 590 -22.32 -27.05 1.42
C LYS A 590 -22.73 -26.34 0.13
N THR A 591 -22.34 -25.06 -0.04
CA THR A 591 -22.75 -24.28 -1.20
C THR A 591 -21.57 -23.77 -2.01
N VAL A 592 -20.41 -23.55 -1.39
CA VAL A 592 -19.25 -22.99 -2.08
C VAL A 592 -18.07 -23.95 -1.95
N VAL A 593 -17.48 -24.32 -3.08
CA VAL A 593 -16.29 -25.17 -3.13
C VAL A 593 -15.02 -24.35 -2.95
N SER A 594 -14.89 -23.26 -3.69
CA SER A 594 -13.68 -22.45 -3.70
C SER A 594 -13.95 -21.06 -4.25
N TRP A 595 -13.03 -20.16 -3.99
CA TRP A 595 -13.02 -18.83 -4.59
C TRP A 595 -11.58 -18.43 -4.81
N ASN A 596 -11.15 -18.47 -6.07
CA ASN A 596 -9.79 -18.09 -6.44
C ASN A 596 -9.77 -16.59 -6.78
N SER A 597 -9.98 -15.77 -5.77
CA SER A 597 -9.89 -14.33 -5.92
C SER A 597 -8.41 -13.94 -6.01
N ARG A 598 -8.08 -13.12 -6.98
CA ARG A 598 -6.74 -12.58 -7.10
C ARG A 598 -6.65 -11.17 -6.50
N SER A 599 -7.70 -10.77 -5.80
CA SER A 599 -7.70 -9.47 -5.17
C SER A 599 -6.59 -9.38 -4.12
N THR A 600 -5.81 -8.35 -4.22
CA THR A 600 -4.76 -8.05 -3.26
C THR A 600 -5.18 -6.94 -2.31
N ALA A 601 -6.29 -6.27 -2.60
CA ALA A 601 -6.76 -5.17 -1.77
C ALA A 601 -7.18 -5.67 -0.39
N ALA A 602 -6.89 -4.88 0.60
CA ALA A 602 -7.18 -5.19 1.97
C ALA A 602 -8.69 -5.45 2.17
N GLY A 603 -8.99 -6.66 2.58
CA GLY A 603 -10.37 -7.03 2.89
C GLY A 603 -11.31 -7.17 1.72
N PHE A 604 -10.83 -7.00 0.50
CA PHE A 604 -11.69 -7.14 -0.66
C PHE A 604 -11.64 -8.55 -1.24
N TRP A 605 -12.78 -8.94 -1.73
CA TRP A 605 -13.03 -10.19 -2.40
C TRP A 605 -13.28 -9.82 -3.85
N GLY A 606 -12.26 -9.88 -4.65
CA GLY A 606 -12.38 -9.59 -6.06
C GLY A 606 -12.75 -10.81 -6.87
N ARG A 607 -13.21 -10.57 -8.07
CA ARG A 607 -13.47 -11.60 -9.07
C ARG A 607 -14.52 -12.63 -8.63
N PRO A 608 -15.75 -12.21 -8.36
CA PRO A 608 -16.80 -13.18 -8.03
C PRO A 608 -17.08 -14.21 -9.13
N GLN A 609 -16.64 -13.94 -10.35
CA GLN A 609 -16.74 -14.93 -11.44
C GLN A 609 -15.97 -16.21 -11.12
N HIS A 610 -14.99 -16.17 -10.22
CA HIS A 610 -14.21 -17.35 -9.85
C HIS A 610 -14.80 -18.14 -8.67
N ILE A 611 -15.95 -17.74 -8.16
CA ILE A 611 -16.62 -18.51 -7.11
C ILE A 611 -17.14 -19.80 -7.73
N MET A 612 -16.70 -20.93 -7.17
CA MET A 612 -17.12 -22.26 -7.65
C MET A 612 -18.19 -22.79 -6.72
N PRO A 613 -19.44 -22.91 -7.19
CA PRO A 613 -20.50 -23.48 -6.37
C PRO A 613 -20.37 -24.99 -6.29
N VAL A 614 -20.94 -25.57 -5.24
CA VAL A 614 -21.15 -27.02 -5.14
C VAL A 614 -22.14 -27.41 -6.24
N LYS A 615 -21.86 -28.46 -7.00
CA LYS A 615 -22.73 -28.95 -8.11
C LYS A 615 -23.94 -29.68 -7.57
#